data_a323caf8b39dddccbde81e7ca88b84ea
#
_entry.id   a323caf8b39dddccbde81e7ca88b84ea
#
_cell.length_a   1.000
_cell.length_b   1.000
_cell.length_c   1.000
_cell.angle_alpha   90.00
_cell.angle_beta   90.00
_cell.angle_gamma   90.00
#
_symmetry.space_group_name_H-M   'P 1'
#
loop_
_entity.id
_entity.type
_entity.pdbx_description
1 polymer ?
#
loop_
_entity_poly.entity_id
_entity_poly.type
_entity_poly.pdbx_seq_one_letter_code
_entity_poly.pdbx_strand_id
1 'polypeptide(L)'
;MRSLLLALSLSLACFVPHAGAQQPPLYEQSGDFVATSFHFEDGSSLPQVTLHYVTLGVPHCDGNGHFTNAVLLLHGTTDTGRAFLTAAMRRELFGPGQPLDASRYFIIIPDGLGRGGSSKPSDGLRAKFPEYGYNDVVQAQYLLVTKGLGIDHLRLVLGTSMGGMQTWLWGERYPDMMDGLMPIASQPVALTGRNGFWRQMIIDAIRRDPD
;
A
#
# COMPACT_ATOMS: atom_id res chain seq x y z
N MET A 1 -24.18 31.36 -74.32
CA MET A 1 -22.90 31.03 -73.67
C MET A 1 -23.02 31.44 -72.19
N ARG A 2 -23.22 30.44 -71.29
CA ARG A 2 -23.35 30.67 -69.85
C ARG A 2 -22.08 30.10 -69.20
N SER A 3 -21.29 30.98 -68.67
CA SER A 3 -20.04 30.62 -67.94
C SER A 3 -20.42 30.12 -66.52
N LEU A 4 -20.06 28.88 -66.18
CA LEU A 4 -20.23 28.30 -64.87
C LEU A 4 -18.96 28.64 -64.06
N LEU A 5 -19.12 29.46 -63.03
CA LEU A 5 -18.07 29.72 -62.03
C LEU A 5 -18.16 28.62 -60.94
N LEU A 6 -17.15 27.78 -60.90
CA LEU A 6 -16.96 26.77 -59.84
C LEU A 6 -16.30 27.44 -58.62
N ALA A 7 -17.06 27.61 -57.54
CA ALA A 7 -16.52 28.07 -56.27
C ALA A 7 -15.87 26.91 -55.53
N LEU A 8 -14.55 26.92 -55.38
CA LEU A 8 -13.77 25.94 -54.60
C LEU A 8 -13.83 26.39 -53.13
N SER A 9 -14.64 25.70 -52.30
CA SER A 9 -14.62 25.93 -50.87
C SER A 9 -13.46 25.18 -50.22
N LEU A 10 -12.48 25.94 -49.77
CA LEU A 10 -11.33 25.44 -48.98
C LEU A 10 -11.80 25.27 -47.53
N SER A 11 -12.12 24.05 -47.08
CA SER A 11 -12.40 23.77 -45.69
C SER A 11 -11.09 23.71 -44.91
N LEU A 12 -10.85 24.73 -44.12
CA LEU A 12 -9.73 24.81 -43.17
C LEU A 12 -10.04 23.84 -42.00
N ALA A 13 -9.46 22.64 -42.00
CA ALA A 13 -9.51 21.76 -40.86
C ALA A 13 -8.60 22.33 -39.77
N CYS A 14 -9.22 22.86 -38.70
CA CYS A 14 -8.49 23.24 -37.50
C CYS A 14 -7.90 21.97 -36.86
N PHE A 15 -6.62 21.76 -37.04
CA PHE A 15 -5.83 20.78 -36.27
C PHE A 15 -5.70 21.33 -34.85
N VAL A 16 -6.50 20.80 -33.90
CA VAL A 16 -6.29 21.05 -32.48
C VAL A 16 -5.18 20.09 -32.05
N PRO A 17 -3.98 20.55 -31.70
CA PRO A 17 -2.97 19.67 -31.15
C PRO A 17 -3.50 19.19 -29.79
N HIS A 18 -3.76 17.90 -29.65
CA HIS A 18 -3.86 17.25 -28.35
C HIS A 18 -2.48 17.35 -27.71
N ALA A 19 -2.26 18.40 -26.94
CA ALA A 19 -1.20 18.43 -25.97
C ALA A 19 -1.54 17.33 -24.95
N GLY A 20 -0.94 16.17 -25.07
CA GLY A 20 -0.90 15.19 -24.01
C GLY A 20 -0.22 15.89 -22.83
N ALA A 21 -1.01 16.37 -21.88
CA ALA A 21 -0.48 16.93 -20.65
C ALA A 21 0.33 15.83 -20.00
N GLN A 22 1.65 15.94 -20.05
CA GLN A 22 2.57 15.06 -19.35
C GLN A 22 2.25 15.24 -17.87
N GLN A 23 1.70 14.21 -17.24
CA GLN A 23 1.38 14.27 -15.82
C GLN A 23 2.66 14.69 -15.08
N PRO A 24 2.58 15.65 -14.15
CA PRO A 24 3.74 16.02 -13.35
C PRO A 24 4.27 14.75 -12.67
N PRO A 25 5.60 14.57 -12.59
CA PRO A 25 6.16 13.40 -11.94
C PRO A 25 5.63 13.32 -10.51
N LEU A 26 5.07 12.16 -10.14
CA LEU A 26 4.69 11.90 -8.76
C LEU A 26 5.96 12.01 -7.91
N TYR A 27 5.92 12.82 -6.85
CA TYR A 27 7.02 12.87 -5.90
C TYR A 27 7.05 11.53 -5.17
N GLU A 28 8.01 10.67 -5.53
CA GLU A 28 8.15 9.31 -5.04
C GLU A 28 9.48 9.18 -4.32
N GLN A 29 9.42 8.59 -3.12
CA GLN A 29 10.59 8.23 -2.34
C GLN A 29 10.47 6.80 -1.85
N SER A 30 11.60 6.11 -1.71
CA SER A 30 11.68 4.83 -1.03
C SER A 30 12.66 4.93 0.14
N GLY A 31 12.41 4.13 1.18
CA GLY A 31 13.26 4.09 2.36
C GLY A 31 13.08 2.81 3.15
N ASP A 32 13.95 2.66 4.13
CA ASP A 32 13.92 1.58 5.08
C ASP A 32 13.82 2.16 6.50
N PHE A 33 12.84 1.70 7.25
CA PHE A 33 12.71 2.01 8.67
C PHE A 33 13.20 0.82 9.49
N VAL A 34 14.07 1.07 10.47
CA VAL A 34 14.59 0.03 11.36
C VAL A 34 13.98 0.21 12.75
N ALA A 35 13.09 -0.71 13.13
CA ALA A 35 12.61 -0.85 14.50
C ALA A 35 13.62 -1.66 15.31
N THR A 36 14.20 -1.05 16.34
CA THR A 36 15.15 -1.72 17.26
C THR A 36 14.40 -2.41 18.39
N SER A 37 14.92 -3.52 18.88
CA SER A 37 14.35 -4.31 19.98
C SER A 37 12.88 -4.66 19.72
N PHE A 38 12.59 -5.23 18.56
CA PHE A 38 11.23 -5.59 18.19
C PHE A 38 10.77 -6.84 18.94
N HIS A 39 9.66 -6.74 19.64
CA HIS A 39 9.05 -7.84 20.40
C HIS A 39 7.83 -8.36 19.65
N PHE A 40 7.80 -9.68 19.43
CA PHE A 40 6.70 -10.37 18.78
C PHE A 40 5.64 -10.81 19.80
N GLU A 41 4.44 -11.05 19.33
CA GLU A 41 3.29 -11.47 20.15
C GLU A 41 3.52 -12.85 20.82
N ASP A 42 4.35 -13.70 20.21
CA ASP A 42 4.76 -15.00 20.77
C ASP A 42 5.75 -14.89 21.94
N GLY A 43 6.17 -13.69 22.30
CA GLY A 43 7.14 -13.39 23.35
C GLY A 43 8.61 -13.42 22.88
N SER A 44 8.87 -13.79 21.65
CA SER A 44 10.21 -13.72 21.06
C SER A 44 10.60 -12.26 20.73
N SER A 45 11.87 -12.05 20.41
CA SER A 45 12.32 -10.72 19.99
C SER A 45 13.44 -10.81 18.96
N LEU A 46 13.56 -9.78 18.14
CA LEU A 46 14.71 -9.53 17.29
C LEU A 46 15.37 -8.20 17.67
N PRO A 47 16.72 -8.12 17.60
CA PRO A 47 17.45 -6.88 17.85
C PRO A 47 16.97 -5.75 16.94
N GLN A 48 16.58 -6.08 15.71
CA GLN A 48 16.02 -5.13 14.74
C GLN A 48 15.12 -5.83 13.73
N VAL A 49 14.14 -5.09 13.26
CA VAL A 49 13.26 -5.43 12.15
C VAL A 49 13.24 -4.24 11.19
N THR A 50 13.49 -4.50 9.92
CA THR A 50 13.47 -3.48 8.87
C THR A 50 12.13 -3.54 8.13
N LEU A 51 11.50 -2.40 7.90
CA LEU A 51 10.37 -2.25 6.99
C LEU A 51 10.78 -1.38 5.82
N HIS A 52 10.75 -1.96 4.64
CA HIS A 52 10.86 -1.22 3.38
C HIS A 52 9.53 -0.52 3.07
N TYR A 53 9.59 0.69 2.55
CA TYR A 53 8.39 1.44 2.16
C TYR A 53 8.66 2.36 0.98
N VAL A 54 7.59 2.71 0.28
CA VAL A 54 7.57 3.77 -0.73
C VAL A 54 6.56 4.81 -0.29
N THR A 55 6.84 6.09 -0.54
CA THR A 55 5.87 7.17 -0.37
C THR A 55 5.62 7.89 -1.68
N LEU A 56 4.39 8.39 -1.86
CA LEU A 56 4.00 9.27 -2.97
C LEU A 56 3.43 10.57 -2.40
N GLY A 57 3.74 11.69 -3.04
CA GLY A 57 3.25 12.99 -2.62
C GLY A 57 4.05 13.60 -1.47
N VAL A 58 3.51 14.64 -0.86
CA VAL A 58 4.16 15.43 0.19
C VAL A 58 3.26 15.48 1.43
N PRO A 59 3.80 15.30 2.65
CA PRO A 59 3.03 15.42 3.87
C PRO A 59 2.60 16.88 4.12
N HIS A 60 1.37 17.04 4.58
CA HIS A 60 0.81 18.33 4.99
C HIS A 60 0.38 18.28 6.44
N CYS A 61 0.67 19.37 7.16
CA CYS A 61 0.25 19.55 8.53
C CYS A 61 -0.69 20.76 8.66
N ASP A 62 -1.54 20.73 9.68
CA ASP A 62 -2.31 21.89 10.10
C ASP A 62 -1.45 22.93 10.87
N GLY A 63 -2.08 24.01 11.33
CA GLY A 63 -1.40 25.07 12.08
C GLY A 63 -0.82 24.63 13.44
N ASN A 64 -1.20 23.45 13.94
CA ASN A 64 -0.70 22.86 15.19
C ASN A 64 0.37 21.80 14.94
N GLY A 65 0.70 21.51 13.70
CA GLY A 65 1.68 20.52 13.30
C GLY A 65 1.13 19.08 13.15
N HIS A 66 -0.20 18.87 13.26
CA HIS A 66 -0.81 17.56 13.04
C HIS A 66 -0.94 17.23 11.56
N PHE A 67 -0.61 15.99 11.18
CA PHE A 67 -0.73 15.52 9.81
C PHE A 67 -2.19 15.41 9.38
N THR A 68 -2.50 15.91 8.17
CA THR A 68 -3.89 15.99 7.69
C THR A 68 -4.16 15.19 6.43
N ASN A 69 -3.13 14.69 5.74
CA ASN A 69 -3.27 14.09 4.41
C ASN A 69 -2.58 12.73 4.25
N ALA A 70 -2.11 12.11 5.32
CA ALA A 70 -1.40 10.83 5.24
C ALA A 70 -2.38 9.67 5.00
N VAL A 71 -2.05 8.79 4.05
CA VAL A 71 -2.82 7.59 3.69
C VAL A 71 -1.91 6.38 3.72
N LEU A 72 -2.33 5.30 4.39
CA LEU A 72 -1.60 4.04 4.47
C LEU A 72 -2.24 2.99 3.56
N LEU A 73 -1.44 2.40 2.63
CA LEU A 73 -1.90 1.36 1.71
C LEU A 73 -1.24 0.01 2.03
N LEU A 74 -2.06 -1.02 2.25
CA LEU A 74 -1.65 -2.35 2.71
C LEU A 74 -1.93 -3.41 1.66
N HIS A 75 -0.88 -4.11 1.21
CA HIS A 75 -0.94 -5.10 0.12
C HIS A 75 -1.48 -6.46 0.54
N GLY A 76 -1.87 -7.28 -0.45
CA GLY A 76 -2.36 -8.65 -0.28
C GLY A 76 -1.25 -9.68 0.00
N THR A 77 -1.66 -10.93 0.23
CA THR A 77 -0.77 -12.04 0.66
C THR A 77 0.38 -12.33 -0.31
N THR A 78 0.12 -12.31 -1.61
CA THR A 78 1.10 -12.69 -2.64
C THR A 78 1.92 -11.52 -3.15
N ASP A 79 1.63 -10.31 -2.67
CA ASP A 79 2.18 -9.07 -3.16
C ASP A 79 3.19 -8.44 -2.20
N THR A 80 3.70 -7.32 -2.64
CA THR A 80 4.44 -6.32 -1.86
C THR A 80 3.80 -4.95 -2.15
N GLY A 81 4.32 -3.89 -1.57
CA GLY A 81 3.88 -2.53 -1.86
C GLY A 81 3.90 -2.18 -3.36
N ARG A 82 4.75 -2.86 -4.14
CA ARG A 82 4.84 -2.70 -5.60
C ARG A 82 3.53 -2.97 -6.35
N ALA A 83 2.61 -3.75 -5.78
CA ALA A 83 1.30 -3.99 -6.38
C ALA A 83 0.53 -2.69 -6.64
N PHE A 84 0.67 -1.70 -5.76
CA PHE A 84 0.08 -0.38 -5.92
C PHE A 84 0.84 0.53 -6.90
N LEU A 85 2.08 0.20 -7.25
CA LEU A 85 2.96 1.05 -8.05
C LEU A 85 2.97 0.68 -9.55
N THR A 86 2.08 -0.20 -9.99
CA THR A 86 1.92 -0.52 -11.42
C THR A 86 1.42 0.70 -12.21
N ALA A 87 1.72 0.75 -13.51
CA ALA A 87 1.27 1.86 -14.35
C ALA A 87 -0.26 2.05 -14.32
N ALA A 88 -1.01 0.96 -14.25
CA ALA A 88 -2.47 1.01 -14.14
C ALA A 88 -2.92 1.64 -12.81
N MET A 89 -2.40 1.16 -11.68
CA MET A 89 -2.73 1.71 -10.36
C MET A 89 -2.34 3.19 -10.24
N ARG A 90 -1.15 3.57 -10.73
CA ARG A 90 -0.72 4.97 -10.73
C ARG A 90 -1.70 5.86 -11.48
N ARG A 91 -2.16 5.43 -12.66
CA ARG A 91 -3.09 6.20 -13.48
C ARG A 91 -4.46 6.32 -12.83
N GLU A 92 -4.98 5.24 -12.26
CA GLU A 92 -6.36 5.18 -11.76
C GLU A 92 -6.51 5.70 -10.32
N LEU A 93 -5.43 5.69 -9.52
CA LEU A 93 -5.51 6.07 -8.11
C LEU A 93 -4.77 7.36 -7.78
N PHE A 94 -3.58 7.59 -8.34
CA PHE A 94 -2.63 8.58 -7.82
C PHE A 94 -2.47 9.82 -8.71
N GLY A 95 -3.00 9.80 -9.93
CA GLY A 95 -2.97 10.94 -10.83
C GLY A 95 -3.84 12.11 -10.36
N PRO A 96 -3.67 13.31 -10.97
CA PRO A 96 -4.47 14.48 -10.63
C PRO A 96 -5.97 14.21 -10.77
N GLY A 97 -6.75 14.54 -9.72
CA GLY A 97 -8.19 14.33 -9.67
C GLY A 97 -8.63 12.91 -9.40
N GLN A 98 -7.72 11.97 -9.24
CA GLN A 98 -8.02 10.58 -8.87
C GLN A 98 -8.29 10.45 -7.36
N PRO A 99 -8.91 9.34 -6.90
CA PRO A 99 -9.33 9.17 -5.50
C PRO A 99 -8.22 9.39 -4.47
N LEU A 100 -6.99 8.99 -4.77
CA LEU A 100 -5.79 9.14 -3.94
C LEU A 100 -4.75 10.00 -4.65
N ASP A 101 -5.18 11.11 -5.23
CA ASP A 101 -4.33 12.07 -5.92
C ASP A 101 -3.10 12.46 -5.09
N ALA A 102 -1.91 12.07 -5.55
CA ALA A 102 -0.66 12.28 -4.83
C ALA A 102 -0.20 13.76 -4.77
N SER A 103 -0.89 14.67 -5.46
CA SER A 103 -0.72 16.11 -5.23
C SER A 103 -1.44 16.61 -3.98
N ARG A 104 -2.39 15.83 -3.45
CA ARG A 104 -3.21 16.14 -2.28
C ARG A 104 -2.91 15.25 -1.08
N TYR A 105 -2.56 13.99 -1.32
CA TYR A 105 -2.33 13.00 -0.29
C TYR A 105 -0.85 12.61 -0.21
N PHE A 106 -0.40 12.35 1.01
CA PHE A 106 0.87 11.70 1.29
C PHE A 106 0.61 10.20 1.49
N ILE A 107 0.96 9.40 0.50
CA ILE A 107 0.61 7.99 0.43
C ILE A 107 1.80 7.17 0.88
N ILE A 108 1.60 6.29 1.87
CA ILE A 108 2.60 5.43 2.49
C ILE A 108 2.28 3.99 2.09
N ILE A 109 3.23 3.31 1.47
CA ILE A 109 3.08 1.97 0.92
C ILE A 109 4.21 1.09 1.47
N PRO A 110 4.04 0.48 2.66
CA PRO A 110 5.05 -0.43 3.19
C PRO A 110 4.99 -1.79 2.52
N ASP A 111 6.15 -2.45 2.43
CA ASP A 111 6.20 -3.90 2.35
C ASP A 111 5.91 -4.46 3.74
N GLY A 112 4.97 -5.37 3.85
CA GLY A 112 4.65 -6.01 5.13
C GLY A 112 5.83 -6.84 5.66
N LEU A 113 5.92 -6.98 6.98
CA LEU A 113 6.87 -7.90 7.62
C LEU A 113 6.74 -9.29 6.98
N GLY A 114 7.87 -9.89 6.64
CA GLY A 114 7.93 -11.16 5.92
C GLY A 114 7.83 -11.03 4.39
N ARG A 115 7.81 -9.81 3.83
CA ARG A 115 7.61 -9.55 2.39
C ARG A 115 8.60 -8.54 1.82
N GLY A 116 8.81 -8.61 0.52
CA GLY A 116 9.54 -7.62 -0.27
C GLY A 116 10.91 -7.27 0.27
N GLY A 117 11.15 -5.99 0.49
CA GLY A 117 12.36 -5.44 1.10
C GLY A 117 12.35 -5.46 2.63
N SER A 118 11.21 -5.79 3.28
CA SER A 118 11.12 -5.90 4.73
C SER A 118 11.75 -7.18 5.26
N SER A 119 12.14 -7.18 6.54
CA SER A 119 12.71 -8.35 7.22
C SER A 119 11.83 -9.59 7.08
N LYS A 120 12.46 -10.72 6.73
CA LYS A 120 11.77 -11.98 6.41
C LYS A 120 12.64 -13.20 6.72
N PRO A 121 12.05 -14.39 6.89
CA PRO A 121 12.81 -15.63 7.17
C PRO A 121 13.95 -15.89 6.20
N SER A 122 13.77 -15.62 4.91
CA SER A 122 14.78 -15.85 3.87
C SER A 122 16.02 -14.97 3.97
N ASP A 123 16.02 -13.93 4.82
CA ASP A 123 17.17 -13.04 5.01
C ASP A 123 18.29 -13.66 5.89
N GLY A 124 18.20 -14.94 6.23
CA GLY A 124 19.23 -15.69 6.91
C GLY A 124 18.74 -16.53 8.08
N LEU A 125 17.73 -16.08 8.83
CA LEU A 125 17.21 -16.80 10.00
C LEU A 125 16.41 -18.06 9.62
N ARG A 126 15.77 -18.06 8.47
CA ARG A 126 14.95 -19.19 7.97
C ARG A 126 13.95 -19.67 9.05
N ALA A 127 14.02 -20.94 9.44
CA ALA A 127 13.16 -21.52 10.47
C ALA A 127 13.40 -20.96 11.90
N LYS A 128 14.46 -20.16 12.09
CA LYS A 128 14.75 -19.46 13.36
C LYS A 128 14.14 -18.05 13.40
N PHE A 129 13.52 -17.60 12.31
CA PHE A 129 12.78 -16.34 12.34
C PHE A 129 11.58 -16.52 13.25
N PRO A 130 11.26 -15.55 14.15
CA PRO A 130 10.11 -15.64 15.04
C PRO A 130 8.81 -15.96 14.29
N GLU A 131 7.94 -16.72 14.90
CA GLU A 131 6.56 -16.83 14.41
C GLU A 131 5.87 -15.48 14.55
N TYR A 132 5.26 -15.00 13.48
CA TYR A 132 4.61 -13.70 13.48
C TYR A 132 3.22 -13.77 12.89
N GLY A 133 2.31 -13.01 13.51
CA GLY A 133 0.93 -12.85 13.09
C GLY A 133 0.63 -11.48 12.51
N TYR A 134 -0.65 -11.23 12.24
CA TYR A 134 -1.08 -9.93 11.75
C TYR A 134 -0.89 -8.81 12.78
N ASN A 135 -0.94 -9.12 14.07
CA ASN A 135 -0.67 -8.16 15.13
C ASN A 135 0.75 -7.62 15.07
N ASP A 136 1.74 -8.49 14.80
CA ASP A 136 3.15 -8.08 14.66
C ASP A 136 3.36 -7.24 13.41
N VAL A 137 2.69 -7.62 12.31
CA VAL A 137 2.76 -6.85 11.05
C VAL A 137 2.18 -5.45 11.25
N VAL A 138 1.02 -5.33 11.89
CA VAL A 138 0.36 -4.04 12.18
C VAL A 138 1.19 -3.22 13.18
N GLN A 139 1.78 -3.85 14.19
CA GLN A 139 2.69 -3.17 15.11
C GLN A 139 3.91 -2.58 14.39
N ALA A 140 4.52 -3.36 13.49
CA ALA A 140 5.66 -2.88 12.71
C ALA A 140 5.28 -1.70 11.81
N GLN A 141 4.11 -1.77 11.15
CA GLN A 141 3.56 -0.65 10.36
C GLN A 141 3.29 0.59 11.23
N TYR A 142 2.73 0.41 12.42
CA TYR A 142 2.50 1.50 13.37
C TYR A 142 3.81 2.20 13.78
N LEU A 143 4.86 1.42 14.05
CA LEU A 143 6.18 1.97 14.35
C LEU A 143 6.77 2.73 13.16
N LEU A 144 6.63 2.21 11.94
CA LEU A 144 7.03 2.93 10.73
C LEU A 144 6.30 4.27 10.62
N VAL A 145 4.98 4.27 10.75
CA VAL A 145 4.15 5.49 10.63
C VAL A 145 4.53 6.51 11.70
N THR A 146 4.57 6.08 12.98
CA THR A 146 4.72 7.01 14.11
C THR A 146 6.17 7.36 14.43
N LYS A 147 7.11 6.41 14.36
CA LYS A 147 8.52 6.61 14.74
C LYS A 147 9.42 6.82 13.53
N GLY A 148 9.12 6.16 12.41
CA GLY A 148 9.89 6.31 11.18
C GLY A 148 9.55 7.58 10.42
N LEU A 149 8.25 7.86 10.24
CA LEU A 149 7.76 9.00 9.47
C LEU A 149 7.26 10.15 10.34
N GLY A 150 7.14 9.96 11.65
CA GLY A 150 6.67 10.99 12.59
C GLY A 150 5.19 11.34 12.46
N ILE A 151 4.40 10.52 11.78
CA ILE A 151 2.99 10.80 11.49
C ILE A 151 2.14 10.44 12.71
N ASP A 152 1.38 11.39 13.18
CA ASP A 152 0.51 11.29 14.35
C ASP A 152 -0.95 10.96 13.98
N HIS A 153 -1.35 11.15 12.72
CA HIS A 153 -2.71 10.85 12.25
C HIS A 153 -2.76 10.48 10.77
N LEU A 154 -3.62 9.51 10.42
CA LEU A 154 -3.87 9.04 9.08
C LEU A 154 -5.26 9.47 8.61
N ARG A 155 -5.35 10.01 7.41
CA ARG A 155 -6.63 10.27 6.75
C ARG A 155 -7.38 8.98 6.41
N LEU A 156 -6.63 7.93 6.05
CA LEU A 156 -7.20 6.65 5.63
C LEU A 156 -6.19 5.53 5.82
N VAL A 157 -6.64 4.38 6.28
CA VAL A 157 -5.97 3.09 6.11
C VAL A 157 -6.76 2.25 5.12
N LEU A 158 -6.15 1.91 3.99
CA LEU A 158 -6.75 1.09 2.94
C LEU A 158 -5.92 -0.17 2.74
N GLY A 159 -6.56 -1.34 2.71
CA GLY A 159 -5.88 -2.60 2.45
C GLY A 159 -6.71 -3.58 1.65
N THR A 160 -6.02 -4.45 0.90
CA THR A 160 -6.66 -5.46 0.08
C THR A 160 -6.34 -6.86 0.60
N SER A 161 -7.34 -7.77 0.65
CA SER A 161 -7.17 -9.15 1.09
C SER A 161 -6.49 -9.24 2.47
N MET A 162 -5.27 -9.76 2.59
CA MET A 162 -4.46 -9.76 3.80
C MET A 162 -4.29 -8.34 4.38
N GLY A 163 -3.99 -7.35 3.52
CA GLY A 163 -3.90 -5.95 3.93
C GLY A 163 -5.23 -5.40 4.44
N GLY A 164 -6.36 -5.88 3.91
CA GLY A 164 -7.69 -5.54 4.42
C GLY A 164 -7.94 -6.13 5.81
N MET A 165 -7.43 -7.33 6.12
CA MET A 165 -7.47 -7.89 7.48
C MET A 165 -6.62 -7.07 8.46
N GLN A 166 -5.46 -6.59 8.00
CA GLN A 166 -4.63 -5.66 8.77
C GLN A 166 -5.31 -4.31 8.97
N THR A 167 -6.08 -3.82 7.98
CA THR A 167 -6.87 -2.59 8.10
C THR A 167 -7.90 -2.69 9.22
N TRP A 168 -8.58 -3.83 9.39
CA TRP A 168 -9.47 -4.06 10.53
C TRP A 168 -8.70 -3.97 11.85
N LEU A 169 -7.54 -4.62 11.96
CA LEU A 169 -6.70 -4.59 13.16
C LEU A 169 -6.15 -3.18 13.48
N TRP A 170 -5.89 -2.36 12.47
CA TRP A 170 -5.54 -0.95 12.69
C TRP A 170 -6.65 -0.21 13.44
N GLY A 171 -7.92 -0.39 13.04
CA GLY A 171 -9.06 0.20 13.73
C GLY A 171 -9.27 -0.33 15.13
N GLU A 172 -9.01 -1.62 15.37
CA GLU A 172 -9.15 -2.23 16.70
C GLU A 172 -8.04 -1.77 17.67
N ARG A 173 -6.80 -1.69 17.18
CA ARG A 173 -5.63 -1.41 18.04
C ARG A 173 -5.34 0.07 18.20
N TYR A 174 -5.63 0.87 17.20
CA TYR A 174 -5.27 2.30 17.15
C TYR A 174 -6.45 3.16 16.67
N PRO A 175 -7.63 3.08 17.33
CA PRO A 175 -8.87 3.69 16.82
C PRO A 175 -8.77 5.21 16.59
N ASP A 176 -7.94 5.90 17.36
CA ASP A 176 -7.80 7.35 17.29
C ASP A 176 -6.75 7.80 16.24
N MET A 177 -6.09 6.84 15.57
CA MET A 177 -5.00 7.12 14.63
C MET A 177 -5.47 7.44 13.22
N MET A 178 -6.76 7.25 12.88
CA MET A 178 -7.24 7.46 11.53
C MET A 178 -8.68 7.96 11.48
N ASP A 179 -9.00 8.69 10.39
CA ASP A 179 -10.37 9.14 10.11
C ASP A 179 -11.22 8.03 9.51
N GLY A 180 -10.63 7.11 8.77
CA GLY A 180 -11.38 6.07 8.07
C GLY A 180 -10.59 4.80 7.77
N LEU A 181 -11.33 3.72 7.59
CA LEU A 181 -10.83 2.40 7.22
C LEU A 181 -11.50 1.96 5.92
N MET A 182 -10.71 1.40 5.00
CA MET A 182 -11.21 0.80 3.76
C MET A 182 -10.66 -0.61 3.56
N PRO A 183 -11.20 -1.60 4.29
CA PRO A 183 -10.81 -3.00 4.14
C PRO A 183 -11.51 -3.60 2.91
N ILE A 184 -10.73 -3.97 1.88
CA ILE A 184 -11.24 -4.50 0.61
C ILE A 184 -11.00 -6.01 0.54
N ALA A 185 -12.01 -6.78 0.11
CA ALA A 185 -11.95 -8.23 -0.09
C ALA A 185 -11.39 -8.98 1.14
N SER A 186 -11.85 -8.62 2.33
CA SER A 186 -11.38 -9.14 3.62
C SER A 186 -12.52 -9.31 4.62
N GLN A 187 -12.18 -9.90 5.76
CA GLN A 187 -13.12 -10.10 6.88
C GLN A 187 -12.42 -9.82 8.21
N PRO A 188 -13.14 -9.33 9.25
CA PRO A 188 -12.55 -9.00 10.55
C PRO A 188 -12.47 -10.22 11.48
N VAL A 189 -12.38 -11.42 10.94
CA VAL A 189 -12.34 -12.67 11.69
C VAL A 189 -11.32 -13.63 11.08
N ALA A 190 -10.93 -14.66 11.85
CA ALA A 190 -10.02 -15.70 11.38
C ALA A 190 -10.55 -16.40 10.12
N LEU A 191 -9.64 -16.81 9.26
CA LEU A 191 -9.97 -17.58 8.06
C LEU A 191 -10.41 -19.00 8.45
N THR A 192 -11.70 -19.26 8.30
CA THR A 192 -12.35 -20.54 8.66
C THR A 192 -13.09 -21.13 7.45
N GLY A 193 -13.82 -22.21 7.67
CA GLY A 193 -14.65 -22.87 6.68
C GLY A 193 -13.84 -23.39 5.49
N ARG A 194 -14.36 -23.23 4.27
CA ARG A 194 -13.77 -23.78 3.05
C ARG A 194 -12.31 -23.33 2.85
N ASN A 195 -11.99 -22.08 3.12
CA ASN A 195 -10.63 -21.55 2.96
C ASN A 195 -9.67 -22.20 3.96
N GLY A 196 -10.08 -22.33 5.23
CA GLY A 196 -9.30 -23.04 6.25
C GLY A 196 -9.07 -24.51 5.87
N PHE A 197 -10.12 -25.18 5.37
CA PHE A 197 -10.02 -26.56 4.91
C PHE A 197 -9.00 -26.73 3.77
N TRP A 198 -9.07 -25.89 2.72
CA TRP A 198 -8.11 -25.95 1.61
C TRP A 198 -6.68 -25.70 2.06
N ARG A 199 -6.45 -24.76 2.96
CA ARG A 199 -5.12 -24.51 3.53
C ARG A 199 -4.59 -25.72 4.29
N GLN A 200 -5.44 -26.38 5.07
CA GLN A 200 -5.05 -27.59 5.78
C GLN A 200 -4.70 -28.73 4.81
N MET A 201 -5.46 -28.90 3.73
CA MET A 201 -5.15 -29.90 2.69
C MET A 201 -3.75 -29.65 2.08
N ILE A 202 -3.39 -28.39 1.81
CA ILE A 202 -2.07 -28.06 1.26
C ILE A 202 -0.96 -28.36 2.29
N ILE A 203 -1.17 -27.99 3.56
CA ILE A 203 -0.23 -28.29 4.64
C ILE A 203 -0.04 -29.82 4.77
N ASP A 204 -1.11 -30.59 4.73
CA ASP A 204 -1.04 -32.04 4.87
C ASP A 204 -0.38 -32.69 3.64
N ALA A 205 -0.60 -32.14 2.44
CA ALA A 205 0.09 -32.59 1.23
C ALA A 205 1.61 -32.35 1.34
N ILE A 206 2.03 -31.16 1.73
CA ILE A 206 3.45 -30.82 1.94
C ILE A 206 4.11 -31.72 3.00
N ARG A 207 3.40 -31.96 4.13
CA ARG A 207 3.93 -32.82 5.23
C ARG A 207 4.06 -34.29 4.85
N ARG A 208 3.30 -34.75 3.85
CA ARG A 208 3.32 -36.16 3.38
C ARG A 208 4.17 -36.34 2.13
N ASP A 209 4.69 -35.26 1.59
CA ASP A 209 5.62 -35.34 0.46
C ASP A 209 6.90 -36.04 0.93
N PRO A 210 7.35 -37.10 0.28
CA PRO A 210 8.54 -37.84 0.65
C PRO A 210 9.86 -37.16 0.30
N ASP A 211 9.82 -36.07 -0.53
CA ASP A 211 10.98 -35.27 -0.94
C ASP A 211 11.16 -34.03 0.03
#